data_485937182315c9da0de07e6d6be27cbe
#
_entry.id   485937182315c9da0de07e6d6be27cbe
#
_cell.length_a   1.000
_cell.length_b   1.000
_cell.length_c   1.000
_cell.angle_alpha   90.00
_cell.angle_beta   90.00
_cell.angle_gamma   90.00
#
_symmetry.space_group_name_H-M   'P 1'
#
loop_
_entity.id
_entity.type
_entity.pdbx_description
1 polymer ?
#
loop_
_entity_poly.entity_id
_entity_poly.type
_entity_poly.pdbx_seq_one_letter_code
_entity_poly.pdbx_strand_id
1 'polypeptide(L)'
;MRPFIVEFLGTPEAGKTTSVKMLRRSLEEKGYKVGLVRESAEIVPDMFKTGSSKGNIWMTLKTEQKLYEEINNDRDIVLVDRGIVDSLAWNYLYAQRGEFSIEKSKCVKNFFEAIGVKTDFIVALTIPTEESIRRRGGEGHVVNRKFIEEFNREIIGNFLKSVEIDKVLLNTESKTPVEVHDWLLGAIEESYAKFKENSASKEEE
;
A
#
# COMPACT_ATOMS: atom_id res chain seq x y z
N MET A 1 12.56 19.44 4.13
CA MET A 1 12.53 17.94 3.97
C MET A 1 11.11 17.51 3.59
N ARG A 2 10.92 16.58 2.63
CA ARG A 2 9.60 16.01 2.31
C ARG A 2 9.16 15.02 3.39
N PRO A 3 7.85 14.71 3.51
CA PRO A 3 7.39 13.69 4.45
C PRO A 3 7.89 12.28 4.07
N PHE A 4 7.94 11.41 5.07
CA PHE A 4 8.19 9.97 4.93
C PHE A 4 6.91 9.25 4.51
N ILE A 5 6.94 8.57 3.37
CA ILE A 5 5.77 7.93 2.77
C ILE A 5 5.75 6.43 3.10
N VAL A 6 4.74 6.01 3.86
CA VAL A 6 4.52 4.60 4.25
C VAL A 6 3.31 4.06 3.53
N GLU A 7 3.50 3.08 2.66
CA GLU A 7 2.43 2.47 1.89
C GLU A 7 2.03 1.10 2.43
N PHE A 8 0.72 0.90 2.60
CA PHE A 8 0.13 -0.35 3.05
C PHE A 8 -0.47 -1.12 1.89
N LEU A 9 -0.05 -2.37 1.74
CA LEU A 9 -0.62 -3.32 0.80
C LEU A 9 -0.75 -4.70 1.43
N GLY A 10 -1.35 -5.65 0.74
CA GLY A 10 -1.42 -7.03 1.23
C GLY A 10 -2.76 -7.70 1.03
N THR A 11 -2.86 -8.93 1.52
CA THR A 11 -4.02 -9.80 1.37
C THR A 11 -5.33 -9.11 1.80
N PRO A 12 -6.43 -9.31 1.10
CA PRO A 12 -7.76 -8.88 1.59
C PRO A 12 -8.00 -9.37 3.02
N GLU A 13 -8.64 -8.54 3.84
CA GLU A 13 -8.96 -8.81 5.26
C GLU A 13 -7.74 -9.02 6.18
N ALA A 14 -6.51 -8.73 5.73
CA ALA A 14 -5.31 -8.80 6.58
C ALA A 14 -5.20 -7.67 7.61
N GLY A 15 -6.16 -6.72 7.65
CA GLY A 15 -6.23 -5.67 8.67
C GLY A 15 -5.56 -4.34 8.30
N LYS A 16 -5.25 -4.09 7.02
CA LYS A 16 -4.59 -2.85 6.55
C LYS A 16 -5.26 -1.58 7.06
N THR A 17 -6.52 -1.38 6.73
CA THR A 17 -7.27 -0.17 7.11
C THR A 17 -7.36 0.02 8.64
N THR A 18 -7.49 -1.08 9.39
CA THR A 18 -7.47 -1.04 10.86
C THR A 18 -6.11 -0.59 11.37
N SER A 19 -5.03 -1.16 10.85
CA SER A 19 -3.65 -0.81 11.22
C SER A 19 -3.34 0.66 10.90
N VAL A 20 -3.71 1.14 9.71
CA VAL A 20 -3.52 2.54 9.31
C VAL A 20 -4.23 3.50 10.28
N LYS A 21 -5.48 3.20 10.68
CA LYS A 21 -6.24 4.04 11.62
C LYS A 21 -5.60 4.08 13.01
N MET A 22 -5.16 2.93 13.52
CA MET A 22 -4.52 2.84 14.84
C MET A 22 -3.15 3.53 14.85
N LEU A 23 -2.33 3.27 13.83
CA LEU A 23 -0.99 3.88 13.67
C LEU A 23 -1.08 5.39 13.55
N ARG A 24 -2.00 5.91 12.73
CA ARG A 24 -2.21 7.35 12.63
C ARG A 24 -2.41 7.97 14.00
N ARG A 25 -3.33 7.43 14.79
CA ARG A 25 -3.64 7.95 16.13
C ARG A 25 -2.41 7.93 17.03
N SER A 26 -1.71 6.79 17.12
CA SER A 26 -0.55 6.66 18.00
C SER A 26 0.63 7.55 17.58
N LEU A 27 0.85 7.72 16.27
CA LEU A 27 1.87 8.64 15.77
C LEU A 27 1.50 10.11 16.07
N GLU A 28 0.22 10.50 15.91
CA GLU A 28 -0.27 11.83 16.28
C GLU A 28 -0.14 12.07 17.80
N GLU A 29 -0.45 11.09 18.65
CA GLU A 29 -0.28 11.13 20.11
C GLU A 29 1.21 11.28 20.52
N LYS A 30 2.13 10.80 19.71
CA LYS A 30 3.59 10.99 19.88
C LYS A 30 4.08 12.32 19.33
N GLY A 31 3.22 13.15 18.74
CA GLY A 31 3.55 14.50 18.26
C GLY A 31 3.94 14.58 16.80
N TYR A 32 3.87 13.48 16.02
CA TYR A 32 4.11 13.53 14.59
C TYR A 32 2.92 14.17 13.84
N LYS A 33 3.22 14.96 12.81
CA LYS A 33 2.23 15.49 11.88
C LYS A 33 1.94 14.43 10.80
N VAL A 34 0.81 13.70 10.95
CA VAL A 34 0.50 12.56 10.11
C VAL A 34 -0.50 12.91 9.02
N GLY A 35 -0.11 12.72 7.76
CA GLY A 35 -1.01 12.73 6.60
C GLY A 35 -1.65 11.36 6.38
N LEU A 36 -2.80 11.32 5.73
CA LEU A 36 -3.50 10.08 5.40
C LEU A 36 -4.10 10.11 4.01
N VAL A 37 -3.61 9.23 3.15
CA VAL A 37 -4.22 8.94 1.84
C VAL A 37 -4.99 7.63 1.94
N ARG A 38 -6.33 7.72 1.81
CA ARG A 38 -7.22 6.55 1.86
C ARG A 38 -7.41 5.96 0.47
N GLU A 39 -7.67 4.66 0.45
CA GLU A 39 -8.09 3.95 -0.76
C GLU A 39 -9.21 4.70 -1.49
N SER A 40 -9.09 4.78 -2.81
CA SER A 40 -10.07 5.48 -3.66
C SER A 40 -11.16 4.55 -4.24
N ALA A 41 -11.20 3.29 -3.81
CA ALA A 41 -12.15 2.30 -4.33
C ALA A 41 -13.63 2.68 -4.12
N GLU A 42 -13.95 3.40 -3.04
CA GLU A 42 -15.32 3.83 -2.73
C GLU A 42 -15.86 4.87 -3.72
N ILE A 43 -14.98 5.64 -4.37
CA ILE A 43 -15.34 6.72 -5.31
C ILE A 43 -15.09 6.35 -6.77
N VAL A 44 -14.75 5.09 -7.05
CA VAL A 44 -14.55 4.60 -8.42
C VAL A 44 -15.84 4.73 -9.22
N PRO A 45 -15.82 5.36 -10.41
CA PRO A 45 -16.99 5.41 -11.29
C PRO A 45 -17.52 4.01 -11.63
N ASP A 46 -18.84 3.88 -11.73
CA ASP A 46 -19.51 2.58 -11.96
C ASP A 46 -18.95 1.81 -13.16
N MET A 47 -18.56 2.53 -14.21
CA MET A 47 -17.94 1.94 -15.40
C MET A 47 -16.60 1.24 -15.14
N PHE A 48 -15.97 1.48 -13.99
CA PHE A 48 -14.67 0.90 -13.59
C PHE A 48 -14.79 -0.06 -12.40
N LYS A 49 -15.97 -0.20 -11.80
CA LYS A 49 -16.19 -1.06 -10.61
C LYS A 49 -15.96 -2.56 -10.85
N THR A 50 -15.82 -2.97 -12.10
CA THR A 50 -15.63 -4.39 -12.49
C THR A 50 -14.22 -4.92 -12.30
N GLY A 51 -13.32 -4.17 -11.65
CA GLY A 51 -11.94 -4.61 -11.41
C GLY A 51 -11.16 -4.73 -12.71
N SER A 52 -10.93 -3.63 -13.40
CA SER A 52 -10.20 -3.57 -14.67
C SER A 52 -8.89 -2.80 -14.53
N SER A 53 -7.95 -3.04 -15.46
CA SER A 53 -6.72 -2.26 -15.56
C SER A 53 -6.98 -0.75 -15.70
N LYS A 54 -8.07 -0.36 -16.39
CA LYS A 54 -8.47 1.06 -16.51
C LYS A 54 -8.93 1.65 -15.18
N GLY A 55 -9.70 0.89 -14.41
CA GLY A 55 -10.12 1.29 -13.06
C GLY A 55 -8.95 1.43 -12.11
N ASN A 56 -7.98 0.50 -12.20
CA ASN A 56 -6.76 0.57 -11.42
C ASN A 56 -5.94 1.84 -11.75
N ILE A 57 -5.74 2.16 -13.03
CA ILE A 57 -5.05 3.39 -13.46
C ILE A 57 -5.79 4.63 -12.94
N TRP A 58 -7.13 4.66 -13.04
CA TRP A 58 -7.93 5.77 -12.52
C TRP A 58 -7.73 5.95 -11.01
N MET A 59 -7.76 4.86 -10.24
CA MET A 59 -7.49 4.89 -8.79
C MET A 59 -6.09 5.38 -8.48
N THR A 60 -5.09 4.93 -9.25
CA THR A 60 -3.69 5.35 -9.09
C THR A 60 -3.54 6.86 -9.28
N LEU A 61 -4.14 7.42 -10.33
CA LEU A 61 -4.12 8.88 -10.57
C LEU A 61 -4.78 9.66 -9.44
N LYS A 62 -5.87 9.15 -8.85
CA LYS A 62 -6.51 9.76 -7.69
C LYS A 62 -5.66 9.69 -6.43
N THR A 63 -4.95 8.58 -6.23
CA THR A 63 -4.01 8.42 -5.12
C THR A 63 -2.83 9.38 -5.28
N GLU A 64 -2.26 9.51 -6.48
CA GLU A 64 -1.20 10.47 -6.77
C GLU A 64 -1.63 11.90 -6.48
N GLN A 65 -2.81 12.29 -6.96
CA GLN A 65 -3.34 13.62 -6.67
C GLN A 65 -3.36 13.91 -5.16
N LYS A 66 -3.88 12.98 -4.36
CA LYS A 66 -3.94 13.12 -2.90
C LYS A 66 -2.54 13.13 -2.25
N LEU A 67 -1.60 12.33 -2.78
CA LEU A 67 -0.23 12.34 -2.31
C LEU A 67 0.43 13.70 -2.56
N TYR A 68 0.27 14.28 -3.75
CA TYR A 68 0.76 15.64 -4.03
C TYR A 68 0.15 16.70 -3.10
N GLU A 69 -1.12 16.55 -2.72
CA GLU A 69 -1.75 17.43 -1.73
C GLU A 69 -1.09 17.27 -0.35
N GLU A 70 -0.87 16.02 0.11
CA GLU A 70 -0.27 15.75 1.43
C GLU A 70 1.22 16.11 1.53
N ILE A 71 2.02 15.95 0.47
CA ILE A 71 3.43 16.34 0.51
C ILE A 71 3.65 17.86 0.50
N ASN A 72 2.66 18.64 0.03
CA ASN A 72 2.68 20.09 0.09
C ASN A 72 2.17 20.63 1.44
N ASN A 73 1.61 19.77 2.29
CA ASN A 73 1.25 20.11 3.66
C ASN A 73 2.47 19.87 4.58
N ASP A 74 2.48 20.52 5.73
CA ASP A 74 3.51 20.31 6.77
C ASP A 74 3.28 18.97 7.47
N ARG A 75 3.84 17.88 6.89
CA ARG A 75 3.73 16.51 7.39
C ARG A 75 5.11 15.92 7.67
N ASP A 76 5.19 15.13 8.75
CA ASP A 76 6.35 14.28 9.04
C ASP A 76 6.23 12.94 8.34
N ILE A 77 5.05 12.30 8.43
CA ILE A 77 4.76 10.97 7.91
C ILE A 77 3.43 11.01 7.14
N VAL A 78 3.36 10.35 5.99
CA VAL A 78 2.11 10.12 5.27
C VAL A 78 1.84 8.62 5.20
N LEU A 79 0.72 8.18 5.77
CA LEU A 79 0.24 6.80 5.67
C LEU A 79 -0.67 6.67 4.46
N VAL A 80 -0.39 5.68 3.62
CA VAL A 80 -1.13 5.45 2.36
C VAL A 80 -1.78 4.07 2.40
N ASP A 81 -3.10 4.03 2.47
CA ASP A 81 -3.87 2.77 2.38
C ASP A 81 -4.11 2.46 0.90
N ARG A 82 -3.28 1.58 0.34
CA ARG A 82 -3.13 1.24 -1.09
C ARG A 82 -2.66 2.41 -1.96
N GLY A 83 -1.38 2.46 -2.21
CA GLY A 83 -0.72 3.51 -2.97
C GLY A 83 -0.32 3.08 -4.38
N ILE A 84 0.81 3.63 -4.82
CA ILE A 84 1.34 3.41 -6.16
C ILE A 84 1.91 2.00 -6.30
N VAL A 85 2.59 1.49 -5.27
CA VAL A 85 3.17 0.14 -5.31
C VAL A 85 2.07 -0.92 -5.37
N ASP A 86 0.98 -0.76 -4.60
CA ASP A 86 -0.21 -1.64 -4.70
C ASP A 86 -0.82 -1.58 -6.11
N SER A 87 -0.94 -0.38 -6.68
CA SER A 87 -1.47 -0.20 -8.04
C SER A 87 -0.59 -0.85 -9.11
N LEU A 88 0.74 -0.75 -8.98
CA LEU A 88 1.70 -1.42 -9.87
C LEU A 88 1.64 -2.95 -9.72
N ALA A 89 1.42 -3.44 -8.50
CA ALA A 89 1.19 -4.86 -8.25
C ALA A 89 -0.07 -5.38 -8.94
N TRP A 90 -1.16 -4.60 -8.93
CA TRP A 90 -2.36 -4.92 -9.69
C TRP A 90 -2.14 -4.90 -11.21
N ASN A 91 -1.40 -3.91 -11.73
CA ASN A 91 -1.05 -3.88 -13.17
C ASN A 91 -0.20 -5.10 -13.56
N TYR A 92 0.73 -5.52 -12.69
CA TYR A 92 1.48 -6.76 -12.88
C TYR A 92 0.53 -7.97 -12.95
N LEU A 93 -0.43 -8.10 -12.03
CA LEU A 93 -1.38 -9.20 -12.02
C LEU A 93 -2.28 -9.21 -13.28
N TYR A 94 -2.77 -8.06 -13.72
CA TYR A 94 -3.54 -7.96 -14.97
C TYR A 94 -2.70 -8.36 -16.19
N ALA A 95 -1.41 -8.05 -16.21
CA ALA A 95 -0.51 -8.47 -17.27
C ALA A 95 -0.29 -10.00 -17.25
N GLN A 96 -0.13 -10.61 -16.07
CA GLN A 96 -0.02 -12.08 -15.94
C GLN A 96 -1.28 -12.81 -16.43
N ARG A 97 -2.44 -12.22 -16.25
CA ARG A 97 -3.72 -12.75 -16.75
C ARG A 97 -3.96 -12.51 -18.25
N GLY A 98 -3.09 -11.77 -18.92
CA GLY A 98 -3.28 -11.37 -20.32
C GLY A 98 -4.39 -10.33 -20.53
N GLU A 99 -4.93 -9.74 -19.45
CA GLU A 99 -5.94 -8.68 -19.51
C GLU A 99 -5.33 -7.32 -19.89
N PHE A 100 -4.01 -7.22 -19.78
CA PHE A 100 -3.24 -6.03 -20.07
C PHE A 100 -1.91 -6.45 -20.70
N SER A 101 -1.48 -5.83 -21.82
CA SER A 101 -0.22 -6.26 -22.44
C SER A 101 0.98 -5.89 -21.55
N ILE A 102 2.03 -6.71 -21.62
CA ILE A 102 3.27 -6.48 -20.85
C ILE A 102 3.88 -5.11 -21.20
N GLU A 103 3.85 -4.70 -22.47
CA GLU A 103 4.36 -3.40 -22.91
C GLU A 103 3.56 -2.25 -22.26
N LYS A 104 2.23 -2.33 -22.26
CA LYS A 104 1.37 -1.34 -21.59
C LYS A 104 1.63 -1.30 -20.10
N SER A 105 1.80 -2.45 -19.45
CA SER A 105 2.13 -2.53 -18.03
C SER A 105 3.46 -1.83 -17.72
N LYS A 106 4.48 -2.04 -18.56
CA LYS A 106 5.77 -1.34 -18.44
C LYS A 106 5.63 0.17 -18.66
N CYS A 107 4.86 0.61 -19.67
CA CYS A 107 4.61 2.04 -19.88
C CYS A 107 3.94 2.71 -18.69
N VAL A 108 2.92 2.07 -18.10
CA VAL A 108 2.24 2.57 -16.90
C VAL A 108 3.19 2.63 -15.72
N LYS A 109 3.99 1.59 -15.50
CA LYS A 109 5.02 1.57 -14.46
C LYS A 109 5.99 2.74 -14.63
N ASN A 110 6.62 2.89 -15.81
CA ASN A 110 7.58 3.95 -16.08
C ASN A 110 6.97 5.35 -15.91
N PHE A 111 5.71 5.51 -16.30
CA PHE A 111 5.00 6.77 -16.11
C PHE A 111 4.89 7.14 -14.63
N PHE A 112 4.39 6.23 -13.79
CA PHE A 112 4.26 6.50 -12.35
C PHE A 112 5.61 6.56 -11.63
N GLU A 113 6.63 5.84 -12.07
CA GLU A 113 7.99 5.99 -11.53
C GLU A 113 8.61 7.35 -11.88
N ALA A 114 8.25 7.93 -13.04
CA ALA A 114 8.77 9.24 -13.46
C ALA A 114 8.08 10.43 -12.78
N ILE A 115 6.77 10.33 -12.55
CA ILE A 115 5.99 11.45 -11.99
C ILE A 115 5.52 11.22 -10.57
N GLY A 116 5.48 9.96 -10.11
CA GLY A 116 4.86 9.58 -8.83
C GLY A 116 5.65 10.03 -7.62
N VAL A 117 4.93 10.20 -6.53
CA VAL A 117 5.53 10.42 -5.20
C VAL A 117 6.21 9.13 -4.76
N LYS A 118 7.49 9.21 -4.45
CA LYS A 118 8.27 8.04 -4.04
C LYS A 118 7.81 7.51 -2.69
N THR A 119 7.40 6.24 -2.65
CA THR A 119 7.20 5.47 -1.41
C THR A 119 8.56 5.18 -0.77
N ASP A 120 8.67 5.39 0.53
CA ASP A 120 9.91 5.17 1.30
C ASP A 120 9.90 3.83 2.03
N PHE A 121 8.72 3.40 2.48
CA PHE A 121 8.56 2.18 3.26
C PHE A 121 7.27 1.44 2.91
N ILE A 122 7.34 0.13 2.77
CA ILE A 122 6.19 -0.71 2.46
C ILE A 122 5.85 -1.58 3.67
N VAL A 123 4.57 -1.53 4.06
CA VAL A 123 3.97 -2.47 5.01
C VAL A 123 3.09 -3.44 4.26
N ALA A 124 3.52 -4.68 4.14
CA ALA A 124 2.75 -5.75 3.52
C ALA A 124 2.12 -6.66 4.59
N LEU A 125 0.80 -6.64 4.71
CA LEU A 125 0.07 -7.50 5.63
C LEU A 125 -0.48 -8.71 4.90
N THR A 126 -0.26 -9.89 5.48
CA THR A 126 -0.68 -11.16 4.87
C THR A 126 -1.48 -12.02 5.82
N ILE A 127 -2.37 -12.83 5.26
CA ILE A 127 -3.06 -13.93 5.93
C ILE A 127 -3.26 -15.09 4.95
N PRO A 128 -3.38 -16.33 5.42
CA PRO A 128 -3.79 -17.46 4.59
C PRO A 128 -5.16 -17.23 3.94
N THR A 129 -5.38 -17.87 2.82
CA THR A 129 -6.64 -17.78 2.07
C THR A 129 -7.86 -18.11 2.93
N GLU A 130 -7.78 -19.19 3.71
CA GLU A 130 -8.87 -19.61 4.60
C GLU A 130 -9.25 -18.54 5.62
N GLU A 131 -8.24 -17.94 6.23
CA GLU A 131 -8.42 -16.90 7.23
C GLU A 131 -9.01 -15.62 6.60
N SER A 132 -8.60 -15.26 5.39
CA SER A 132 -9.18 -14.15 4.65
C SER A 132 -10.68 -14.36 4.40
N ILE A 133 -11.07 -15.55 3.95
CA ILE A 133 -12.48 -15.92 3.73
C ILE A 133 -13.26 -15.90 5.05
N ARG A 134 -12.67 -16.45 6.13
CA ARG A 134 -13.29 -16.50 7.46
C ARG A 134 -13.56 -15.09 8.02
N ARG A 135 -12.56 -14.19 7.95
CA ARG A 135 -12.68 -12.81 8.45
C ARG A 135 -13.75 -12.01 7.72
N ARG A 136 -13.97 -12.31 6.44
CA ARG A 136 -14.99 -11.65 5.64
C ARG A 136 -16.42 -12.12 5.93
N GLY A 137 -16.61 -13.18 6.69
CA GLY A 137 -17.93 -13.72 7.02
C GLY A 137 -18.64 -14.42 5.83
N GLY A 138 -17.93 -14.74 4.77
CA GLY A 138 -18.50 -15.41 3.58
C GLY A 138 -19.35 -14.52 2.67
N GLU A 139 -19.53 -13.23 3.01
CA GLU A 139 -20.34 -12.28 2.25
C GLU A 139 -19.50 -11.19 1.54
N GLY A 140 -20.02 -10.69 0.40
CA GLY A 140 -19.48 -9.52 -0.32
C GLY A 140 -18.56 -9.86 -1.48
N HIS A 141 -18.26 -8.84 -2.29
CA HIS A 141 -17.54 -8.87 -3.58
C HIS A 141 -16.56 -10.01 -3.80
N VAL A 142 -16.64 -10.60 -4.96
CA VAL A 142 -15.71 -11.36 -5.83
C VAL A 142 -14.37 -11.88 -5.26
N VAL A 143 -14.11 -11.78 -3.96
CA VAL A 143 -12.93 -12.37 -3.33
C VAL A 143 -13.23 -13.84 -3.03
N ASN A 144 -13.18 -14.65 -4.09
CA ASN A 144 -13.24 -16.09 -3.94
C ASN A 144 -11.85 -16.64 -3.59
N ARG A 145 -11.81 -17.90 -3.13
CA ARG A 145 -10.58 -18.64 -2.80
C ARG A 145 -9.49 -18.47 -3.87
N LYS A 146 -9.84 -18.77 -5.13
CA LYS A 146 -8.89 -18.73 -6.25
C LYS A 146 -8.25 -17.35 -6.44
N PHE A 147 -9.01 -16.29 -6.24
CA PHE A 147 -8.51 -14.92 -6.30
C PHE A 147 -7.49 -14.64 -5.18
N ILE A 148 -7.78 -15.04 -3.93
CA ILE A 148 -6.88 -14.79 -2.80
C ILE A 148 -5.59 -15.60 -2.94
N GLU A 149 -5.68 -16.85 -3.37
CA GLU A 149 -4.52 -17.70 -3.65
C GLU A 149 -3.62 -17.10 -4.73
N GLU A 150 -4.22 -16.61 -5.81
CA GLU A 150 -3.50 -15.94 -6.89
C GLU A 150 -2.85 -14.64 -6.40
N PHE A 151 -3.59 -13.81 -5.65
CA PHE A 151 -3.08 -12.57 -5.05
C PHE A 151 -1.86 -12.88 -4.15
N ASN A 152 -1.98 -13.82 -3.25
CA ASN A 152 -0.89 -14.20 -2.34
C ASN A 152 0.33 -14.73 -3.11
N ARG A 153 0.13 -15.52 -4.15
CA ARG A 153 1.21 -16.05 -4.97
C ARG A 153 1.87 -14.97 -5.83
N GLU A 154 1.09 -14.20 -6.58
CA GLU A 154 1.62 -13.29 -7.58
C GLU A 154 2.06 -11.94 -6.97
N ILE A 155 1.28 -11.37 -6.09
CA ILE A 155 1.61 -10.06 -5.50
C ILE A 155 2.56 -10.23 -4.32
N ILE A 156 2.18 -11.02 -3.34
CA ILE A 156 3.01 -11.20 -2.14
C ILE A 156 4.23 -12.06 -2.42
N GLY A 157 4.05 -13.17 -3.13
CA GLY A 157 5.11 -14.14 -3.41
C GLY A 157 6.10 -13.70 -4.48
N ASN A 158 5.66 -13.04 -5.54
CA ASN A 158 6.49 -12.71 -6.71
C ASN A 158 6.76 -11.21 -6.82
N PHE A 159 5.73 -10.38 -6.98
CA PHE A 159 5.91 -8.94 -7.24
C PHE A 159 6.69 -8.24 -6.12
N LEU A 160 6.31 -8.41 -4.86
CA LEU A 160 6.97 -7.75 -3.74
C LEU A 160 8.45 -8.11 -3.58
N LYS A 161 8.87 -9.30 -4.02
CA LYS A 161 10.29 -9.67 -4.00
C LYS A 161 11.14 -8.84 -4.97
N SER A 162 10.54 -8.39 -6.07
CA SER A 162 11.22 -7.57 -7.07
C SER A 162 11.25 -6.08 -6.75
N VAL A 163 10.54 -5.64 -5.71
CA VAL A 163 10.52 -4.23 -5.29
C VAL A 163 11.71 -3.94 -4.37
N GLU A 164 12.53 -2.95 -4.72
CA GLU A 164 13.76 -2.57 -3.98
C GLU A 164 13.53 -1.56 -2.85
N ILE A 165 12.28 -1.19 -2.58
CA ILE A 165 11.92 -0.31 -1.45
C ILE A 165 12.00 -1.09 -0.14
N ASP A 166 12.48 -0.45 0.92
CA ASP A 166 12.48 -1.00 2.27
C ASP A 166 11.08 -1.44 2.68
N LYS A 167 10.96 -2.64 3.20
CA LYS A 167 9.66 -3.25 3.46
C LYS A 167 9.65 -4.23 4.60
N VAL A 168 8.47 -4.36 5.19
CA VAL A 168 8.15 -5.42 6.16
C VAL A 168 7.00 -6.26 5.65
N LEU A 169 7.08 -7.55 5.91
CA LEU A 169 6.02 -8.51 5.61
C LEU A 169 5.56 -9.15 6.92
N LEU A 170 4.31 -8.91 7.30
CA LEU A 170 3.75 -9.41 8.55
C LEU A 170 2.53 -10.31 8.29
N ASN A 171 2.62 -11.57 8.74
CA ASN A 171 1.45 -12.44 8.81
C ASN A 171 0.64 -12.09 10.06
N THR A 172 -0.63 -11.73 9.85
CA THR A 172 -1.55 -11.30 10.93
C THR A 172 -2.54 -12.38 11.34
N GLU A 173 -2.39 -13.62 10.88
CA GLU A 173 -3.33 -14.72 11.12
C GLU A 173 -3.62 -14.94 12.60
N SER A 174 -2.58 -15.08 13.41
CA SER A 174 -2.65 -15.38 14.84
C SER A 174 -2.42 -14.16 15.74
N LYS A 175 -2.50 -12.94 15.19
CA LYS A 175 -2.21 -11.71 15.91
C LYS A 175 -3.47 -10.90 16.16
N THR A 176 -3.54 -10.32 17.34
CA THR A 176 -4.54 -9.31 17.67
C THR A 176 -4.23 -7.99 16.95
N PRO A 177 -5.22 -7.11 16.74
CA PRO A 177 -4.97 -5.78 16.18
C PRO A 177 -3.94 -4.97 16.97
N VAL A 178 -3.87 -5.15 18.29
CA VAL A 178 -2.90 -4.45 19.16
C VAL A 178 -1.49 -4.95 18.91
N GLU A 179 -1.26 -6.27 18.86
CA GLU A 179 0.05 -6.85 18.58
C GLU A 179 0.57 -6.45 17.18
N VAL A 180 -0.33 -6.41 16.18
CA VAL A 180 0.01 -5.91 14.83
C VAL A 180 0.39 -4.43 14.88
N HIS A 181 -0.40 -3.61 15.58
CA HIS A 181 -0.15 -2.19 15.74
C HIS A 181 1.21 -1.92 16.39
N ASP A 182 1.49 -2.53 17.54
CA ASP A 182 2.71 -2.27 18.31
C ASP A 182 3.97 -2.66 17.52
N TRP A 183 3.89 -3.78 16.82
CA TRP A 183 4.97 -4.23 15.95
C TRP A 183 5.20 -3.26 14.77
N LEU A 184 4.13 -2.82 14.11
CA LEU A 184 4.22 -1.89 12.97
C LEU A 184 4.69 -0.50 13.41
N LEU A 185 4.24 -0.03 14.56
CA LEU A 185 4.65 1.27 15.10
C LEU A 185 6.17 1.31 15.29
N GLY A 186 6.76 0.29 15.91
CA GLY A 186 8.21 0.18 16.05
C GLY A 186 8.94 0.14 14.71
N ALA A 187 8.47 -0.66 13.76
CA ALA A 187 9.09 -0.75 12.43
C ALA A 187 9.04 0.57 11.64
N ILE A 188 7.93 1.30 11.73
CA ILE A 188 7.77 2.60 11.06
C ILE A 188 8.68 3.65 11.72
N GLU A 189 8.75 3.72 13.06
CA GLU A 189 9.62 4.66 13.78
C GLU A 189 11.09 4.40 13.48
N GLU A 190 11.53 3.14 13.45
CA GLU A 190 12.90 2.77 13.07
C GLU A 190 13.24 3.20 11.64
N SER A 191 12.34 2.92 10.69
CA SER A 191 12.55 3.28 9.28
C SER A 191 12.52 4.80 9.08
N TYR A 192 11.66 5.52 9.79
CA TYR A 192 11.61 6.98 9.78
C TYR A 192 12.90 7.62 10.32
N ALA A 193 13.46 7.08 11.39
CA ALA A 193 14.73 7.55 11.93
C ALA A 193 15.86 7.45 10.89
N LYS A 194 15.98 6.30 10.22
CA LYS A 194 16.92 6.08 9.11
C LYS A 194 16.70 7.05 7.95
N PHE A 195 15.44 7.31 7.60
CA PHE A 195 15.08 8.28 6.54
C PHE A 195 15.56 9.69 6.90
N LYS A 196 15.41 10.12 8.15
CA LYS A 196 15.88 11.43 8.62
C LYS A 196 17.42 11.55 8.57
N GLU A 197 18.14 10.55 9.03
CA GLU A 197 19.60 10.51 8.99
C GLU A 197 20.12 10.63 7.55
N ASN A 198 19.55 9.84 6.61
CA ASN A 198 19.94 9.89 5.21
C ASN A 198 19.58 11.21 4.51
N SER A 199 18.54 11.91 5.00
CA SER A 199 18.14 13.21 4.44
C SER A 199 19.05 14.35 4.95
N ALA A 200 19.47 14.30 6.21
CA ALA A 200 20.40 15.28 6.78
C ALA A 200 21.78 15.22 6.09
N SER A 201 22.29 14.02 5.83
CA SER A 201 23.59 13.83 5.16
C SER A 201 23.64 14.37 3.72
N LYS A 202 22.49 14.49 3.05
CA LYS A 202 22.40 15.03 1.67
C LYS A 202 22.27 16.55 1.60
N GLU A 203 21.93 17.21 2.70
CA GLU A 203 21.86 18.68 2.77
C GLU A 203 23.25 19.29 3.14
N GLU A 204 24.22 18.45 3.55
CA GLU A 204 25.58 18.86 3.89
C GLU A 204 26.58 18.72 2.71
N GLU A 205 26.19 18.08 1.62
CA GLU A 205 26.98 17.97 0.37
C GLU A 205 26.59 19.07 -0.63
#